data_0b5225931c5400348e42eb77fdf2dddf
#
_entry.id   0b5225931c5400348e42eb77fdf2dddf
#
_cell.length_a   1.000
_cell.length_b   1.000
_cell.length_c   1.000
_cell.angle_alpha   90.00
_cell.angle_beta   90.00
_cell.angle_gamma   90.00
#
_symmetry.space_group_name_H-M   'P 1'
#
loop_
_entity.id
_entity.type
_entity.pdbx_description
1 polymer ?
#
loop_
_entity_poly.entity_id
_entity_poly.type
_entity_poly.pdbx_seq_one_letter_code
_entity_poly.pdbx_strand_id
1 'polypeptide(L)'
;MRYGVLALQGAVSEHVSTLEEAIKKLGISAEVLCVREKEELKGLDGIILPGGESTTLSLLLEAEDMFEELGNIPKILGTCAGAILLAREIEGVVDCQKCLGKIDMKISRNSYGRQLDSFEVPLETSLGKINGVFIRAPGILEIGPEVKVLAEYTGNPVAVQQGKFMATAFHPELSGSTVFHEHFLKL
;
A
#
# COMPACT_ATOMS: atom_id res chain seq x y z
N MET A 1 -4.84 -20.28 -0.60
CA MET A 1 -4.69 -18.94 -0.01
C MET A 1 -5.64 -17.99 -0.70
N ARG A 2 -6.11 -16.94 0.00
CA ARG A 2 -7.06 -15.96 -0.53
C ARG A 2 -6.50 -14.56 -0.30
N TYR A 3 -6.34 -13.79 -1.35
CA TYR A 3 -5.82 -12.42 -1.29
C TYR A 3 -6.85 -11.44 -1.83
N GLY A 4 -7.03 -10.33 -1.13
CA GLY A 4 -7.92 -9.25 -1.54
C GLY A 4 -7.18 -8.09 -2.20
N VAL A 5 -7.86 -7.39 -3.10
CA VAL A 5 -7.53 -6.02 -3.50
C VAL A 5 -8.74 -5.17 -3.15
N LEU A 6 -8.56 -4.19 -2.28
CA LEU A 6 -9.65 -3.28 -1.87
C LEU A 6 -10.13 -2.50 -3.10
N ALA A 7 -11.40 -2.66 -3.45
CA ALA A 7 -11.98 -2.18 -4.72
C ALA A 7 -12.99 -1.04 -4.52
N LEU A 8 -12.74 -0.16 -3.53
CA LEU A 8 -13.53 1.04 -3.29
C LEU A 8 -13.09 2.21 -4.18
N GLN A 9 -11.79 2.29 -4.49
CA GLN A 9 -11.21 3.27 -5.41
C GLN A 9 -9.78 2.87 -5.84
N GLY A 10 -9.19 3.59 -6.80
CA GLY A 10 -7.78 3.48 -7.18
C GLY A 10 -7.50 2.47 -8.29
N ALA A 11 -6.22 2.10 -8.45
CA ALA A 11 -5.71 1.22 -9.50
C ALA A 11 -5.96 -0.27 -9.18
N VAL A 12 -7.23 -0.66 -9.06
CA VAL A 12 -7.64 -2.00 -8.63
C VAL A 12 -7.23 -3.07 -9.65
N SER A 13 -7.53 -2.84 -10.94
CA SER A 13 -7.24 -3.77 -12.03
C SER A 13 -5.75 -4.04 -12.19
N GLU A 14 -4.92 -3.01 -12.04
CA GLU A 14 -3.47 -3.09 -12.13
C GLU A 14 -2.90 -3.93 -10.97
N HIS A 15 -3.39 -3.72 -9.75
CA HIS A 15 -3.01 -4.55 -8.61
C HIS A 15 -3.44 -6.01 -8.77
N VAL A 16 -4.67 -6.26 -9.24
CA VAL A 16 -5.16 -7.62 -9.50
C VAL A 16 -4.26 -8.32 -10.51
N SER A 17 -4.01 -7.67 -11.65
CA SER A 17 -3.17 -8.22 -12.72
C SER A 17 -1.75 -8.53 -12.23
N THR A 18 -1.12 -7.58 -11.50
CA THR A 18 0.24 -7.76 -10.99
C THR A 18 0.31 -8.84 -9.91
N LEU A 19 -0.73 -8.96 -9.06
CA LEU A 19 -0.81 -10.00 -8.03
C LEU A 19 -0.99 -11.39 -8.63
N GLU A 20 -1.86 -11.53 -9.64
CA GLU A 20 -2.05 -12.79 -10.38
C GLU A 20 -0.75 -13.23 -11.10
N GLU A 21 -0.04 -12.28 -11.71
CA GLU A 21 1.27 -12.56 -12.32
C GLU A 21 2.29 -13.02 -11.27
N ALA A 22 2.34 -12.37 -10.10
CA ALA A 22 3.22 -12.75 -9.00
C ALA A 22 2.88 -14.17 -8.47
N ILE A 23 1.60 -14.50 -8.31
CA ILE A 23 1.11 -15.84 -7.92
C ILE A 23 1.59 -16.89 -8.91
N LYS A 24 1.43 -16.61 -10.21
CA LYS A 24 1.88 -17.50 -11.28
C LYS A 24 3.40 -17.69 -11.28
N LYS A 25 4.17 -16.61 -11.13
CA LYS A 25 5.65 -16.66 -11.05
C LYS A 25 6.14 -17.50 -9.87
N LEU A 26 5.47 -17.38 -8.72
CA LEU A 26 5.81 -18.13 -7.51
C LEU A 26 5.29 -19.57 -7.54
N GLY A 27 4.45 -19.95 -8.48
CA GLY A 27 3.87 -21.30 -8.57
C GLY A 27 2.97 -21.66 -7.39
N ILE A 28 2.37 -20.67 -6.72
CA ILE A 28 1.49 -20.89 -5.57
C ILE A 28 0.02 -20.97 -6.00
N SER A 29 -0.79 -21.72 -5.24
CA SER A 29 -2.24 -21.77 -5.44
C SER A 29 -2.92 -20.73 -4.56
N ALA A 30 -3.44 -19.67 -5.15
CA ALA A 30 -4.15 -18.61 -4.46
C ALA A 30 -5.26 -18.01 -5.34
N GLU A 31 -6.31 -17.52 -4.69
CA GLU A 31 -7.42 -16.79 -5.30
C GLU A 31 -7.22 -15.29 -5.05
N VAL A 32 -7.53 -14.46 -6.03
CA VAL A 32 -7.52 -13.00 -5.92
C VAL A 32 -8.96 -12.48 -6.00
N LEU A 33 -9.34 -11.65 -5.04
CA LEU A 33 -10.69 -11.10 -4.86
C LEU A 33 -10.66 -9.58 -4.92
N CYS A 34 -11.62 -8.98 -5.64
CA CYS A 34 -11.91 -7.56 -5.54
C CYS A 34 -12.86 -7.34 -4.36
N VAL A 35 -12.36 -6.74 -3.28
CA VAL A 35 -13.10 -6.52 -2.02
C VAL A 35 -13.83 -5.19 -2.04
N ARG A 36 -15.15 -5.22 -1.92
CA ARG A 36 -16.04 -4.03 -1.86
C ARG A 36 -16.88 -3.98 -0.61
N GLU A 37 -17.13 -5.12 0.01
CA GLU A 37 -18.03 -5.27 1.16
C GLU A 37 -17.27 -5.90 2.33
N LYS A 38 -17.73 -5.59 3.55
CA LYS A 38 -17.11 -6.04 4.81
C LYS A 38 -16.99 -7.57 4.89
N GLU A 39 -18.01 -8.27 4.41
CA GLU A 39 -18.09 -9.73 4.45
C GLU A 39 -16.98 -10.40 3.64
N GLU A 40 -16.51 -9.75 2.58
CA GLU A 40 -15.47 -10.26 1.69
C GLU A 40 -14.07 -10.22 2.32
N LEU A 41 -13.88 -9.43 3.40
CA LEU A 41 -12.64 -9.39 4.18
C LEU A 41 -12.41 -10.69 4.97
N LYS A 42 -13.46 -11.45 5.26
CA LYS A 42 -13.37 -12.65 6.10
C LYS A 42 -12.58 -13.76 5.44
N GLY A 43 -11.58 -14.27 6.17
CA GLY A 43 -10.76 -15.40 5.73
C GLY A 43 -9.75 -15.03 4.64
N LEU A 44 -9.40 -13.77 4.46
CA LEU A 44 -8.28 -13.35 3.63
C LEU A 44 -6.95 -13.62 4.35
N ASP A 45 -5.98 -14.15 3.62
CA ASP A 45 -4.60 -14.29 4.07
C ASP A 45 -3.81 -12.97 3.96
N GLY A 46 -4.28 -12.05 3.13
CA GLY A 46 -3.72 -10.72 2.96
C GLY A 46 -4.56 -9.83 2.03
N ILE A 47 -4.34 -8.52 2.10
CA ILE A 47 -5.04 -7.54 1.27
C ILE A 47 -4.10 -6.45 0.77
N ILE A 48 -4.36 -5.96 -0.43
CA ILE A 48 -3.73 -4.77 -0.98
C ILE A 48 -4.70 -3.59 -0.86
N LEU A 49 -4.21 -2.46 -0.36
CA LEU A 49 -4.89 -1.18 -0.29
C LEU A 49 -4.34 -0.28 -1.40
N PRO A 50 -5.06 -0.10 -2.51
CA PRO A 50 -4.60 0.71 -3.62
C PRO A 50 -4.43 2.19 -3.30
N GLY A 51 -3.73 2.90 -4.18
CA GLY A 51 -3.68 4.35 -4.19
C GLY A 51 -5.03 4.99 -4.46
N GLY A 52 -5.05 6.33 -4.51
CA GLY A 52 -6.24 7.12 -4.72
C GLY A 52 -6.24 8.36 -3.81
N GLU A 53 -7.40 8.85 -3.37
CA GLU A 53 -7.50 9.95 -2.42
C GLU A 53 -7.75 9.39 -1.01
N SER A 54 -6.81 9.66 -0.09
CA SER A 54 -6.77 9.00 1.23
C SER A 54 -7.92 9.38 2.16
N THR A 55 -8.43 10.61 2.07
CA THR A 55 -9.58 11.04 2.88
C THR A 55 -10.85 10.34 2.41
N THR A 56 -11.07 10.31 1.10
CA THR A 56 -12.22 9.59 0.50
C THR A 56 -12.16 8.11 0.84
N LEU A 57 -10.98 7.49 0.75
CA LEU A 57 -10.81 6.08 1.08
C LEU A 57 -11.15 5.81 2.56
N SER A 58 -10.68 6.68 3.47
CA SER A 58 -11.01 6.59 4.90
C SER A 58 -12.53 6.72 5.15
N LEU A 59 -13.20 7.67 4.50
CA LEU A 59 -14.64 7.86 4.65
C LEU A 59 -15.45 6.68 4.08
N LEU A 60 -15.04 6.12 2.95
CA LEU A 60 -15.69 4.93 2.37
C LEU A 60 -15.53 3.71 3.30
N LEU A 61 -14.34 3.48 3.84
CA LEU A 61 -14.10 2.39 4.79
C LEU A 61 -14.93 2.55 6.07
N GLU A 62 -15.17 3.78 6.51
CA GLU A 62 -16.01 4.06 7.66
C GLU A 62 -17.51 3.84 7.34
N ALA A 63 -17.96 4.31 6.19
CA ALA A 63 -19.34 4.13 5.74
C ALA A 63 -19.73 2.65 5.57
N GLU A 64 -18.78 1.82 5.11
CA GLU A 64 -18.96 0.37 4.94
C GLU A 64 -18.59 -0.44 6.20
N ASP A 65 -18.28 0.23 7.34
CA ASP A 65 -17.89 -0.40 8.62
C ASP A 65 -16.74 -1.42 8.48
N MET A 66 -15.75 -1.11 7.63
CA MET A 66 -14.68 -2.05 7.25
C MET A 66 -13.40 -1.93 8.09
N PHE A 67 -13.21 -0.85 8.87
CA PHE A 67 -11.94 -0.58 9.57
C PHE A 67 -11.51 -1.67 10.52
N GLU A 68 -12.43 -2.20 11.32
CA GLU A 68 -12.12 -3.24 12.30
C GLU A 68 -11.68 -4.53 11.62
N GLU A 69 -12.46 -5.01 10.66
CA GLU A 69 -12.15 -6.25 9.92
C GLU A 69 -10.86 -6.11 9.11
N LEU A 70 -10.66 -4.96 8.47
CA LEU A 70 -9.43 -4.66 7.73
C LEU A 70 -8.20 -4.67 8.65
N GLY A 71 -8.36 -4.12 9.88
CA GLY A 71 -7.33 -4.15 10.91
C GLY A 71 -6.95 -5.57 11.38
N ASN A 72 -7.80 -6.57 11.18
CA ASN A 72 -7.57 -7.95 11.58
C ASN A 72 -6.90 -8.80 10.47
N ILE A 73 -6.73 -8.26 9.24
CA ILE A 73 -6.09 -8.99 8.14
C ILE A 73 -4.61 -9.23 8.46
N PRO A 74 -4.11 -10.49 8.29
CA PRO A 74 -2.77 -10.87 8.74
C PRO A 74 -1.62 -10.12 8.07
N LYS A 75 -1.77 -9.73 6.79
CA LYS A 75 -0.78 -8.96 6.04
C LYS A 75 -1.44 -7.96 5.10
N ILE A 76 -0.86 -6.78 5.00
CA ILE A 76 -1.39 -5.69 4.18
C ILE A 76 -0.25 -5.02 3.41
N LEU A 77 -0.47 -4.78 2.12
CA LEU A 77 0.33 -3.89 1.28
C LEU A 77 -0.49 -2.64 0.99
N GLY A 78 -0.04 -1.47 1.43
CA GLY A 78 -0.64 -0.18 1.09
C GLY A 78 0.21 0.59 0.09
N THR A 79 -0.38 1.09 -0.98
CA THR A 79 0.31 1.92 -1.99
C THR A 79 -0.28 3.32 -2.01
N CYS A 80 0.57 4.36 -2.03
CA CYS A 80 0.16 5.77 -2.05
C CYS A 80 -0.89 6.10 -0.96
N ALA A 81 -2.17 6.25 -1.29
CA ALA A 81 -3.24 6.46 -0.30
C ALA A 81 -3.38 5.29 0.68
N GLY A 82 -3.20 4.05 0.21
CA GLY A 82 -3.17 2.87 1.07
C GLY A 82 -2.02 2.89 2.08
N ALA A 83 -0.87 3.44 1.70
CA ALA A 83 0.26 3.65 2.63
C ALA A 83 -0.10 4.63 3.75
N ILE A 84 -0.84 5.71 3.41
CA ILE A 84 -1.32 6.69 4.41
C ILE A 84 -2.23 6.01 5.44
N LEU A 85 -3.11 5.10 5.02
CA LEU A 85 -3.99 4.36 5.94
C LEU A 85 -3.23 3.44 6.90
N LEU A 86 -2.06 2.93 6.51
CA LEU A 86 -1.25 2.04 7.35
C LEU A 86 -0.42 2.79 8.39
N ALA A 87 -0.20 4.09 8.23
CA ALA A 87 0.63 4.89 9.12
C ALA A 87 0.05 4.99 10.54
N ARG A 88 0.95 5.16 11.52
CA ARG A 88 0.57 5.51 12.88
C ARG A 88 0.14 6.97 13.00
N GLU A 89 0.79 7.86 12.24
CA GLU A 89 0.54 9.30 12.29
C GLU A 89 0.52 9.90 10.88
N ILE A 90 -0.45 10.75 10.62
CA ILE A 90 -0.59 11.50 9.37
C ILE A 90 -0.34 12.98 9.65
N GLU A 91 0.66 13.56 9.00
CA GLU A 91 0.89 15.00 9.05
C GLU A 91 -0.14 15.76 8.22
N GLY A 92 -0.71 16.83 8.78
CA GLY A 92 -1.75 17.61 8.11
C GLY A 92 -3.07 16.83 7.95
N VAL A 93 -3.37 15.97 8.94
CA VAL A 93 -4.63 15.23 8.98
C VAL A 93 -5.82 16.20 8.87
N VAL A 94 -6.82 15.82 8.08
CA VAL A 94 -8.13 16.50 8.04
C VAL A 94 -9.03 15.84 9.06
N ASP A 95 -9.91 16.61 9.68
CA ASP A 95 -10.92 16.07 10.58
C ASP A 95 -11.64 14.87 9.94
N CYS A 96 -11.80 13.80 10.71
CA CYS A 96 -12.42 12.53 10.30
C CYS A 96 -11.56 11.54 9.51
N GLN A 97 -10.31 11.83 9.16
CA GLN A 97 -9.46 10.83 8.52
C GLN A 97 -8.91 9.85 9.56
N LYS A 98 -9.27 8.58 9.44
CA LYS A 98 -8.76 7.48 10.26
C LYS A 98 -7.60 6.76 9.59
N CYS A 99 -6.76 6.11 10.39
CA CYS A 99 -5.70 5.21 9.94
C CYS A 99 -5.74 3.91 10.74
N LEU A 100 -5.09 2.87 10.21
CA LEU A 100 -5.03 1.55 10.84
C LEU A 100 -3.89 1.44 11.86
N GLY A 101 -2.88 2.32 11.78
CA GLY A 101 -1.74 2.33 12.71
C GLY A 101 -0.90 1.05 12.67
N LYS A 102 -0.78 0.38 11.52
CA LYS A 102 -0.09 -0.91 11.37
C LYS A 102 1.42 -0.77 11.22
N ILE A 103 1.88 0.38 10.79
CA ILE A 103 3.30 0.68 10.61
C ILE A 103 3.63 1.91 11.46
N ASP A 104 4.66 1.79 12.28
CA ASP A 104 5.19 2.88 13.11
C ASP A 104 5.93 3.89 12.23
N MET A 105 5.16 4.65 11.46
CA MET A 105 5.64 5.72 10.60
C MET A 105 4.75 6.95 10.69
N LYS A 106 5.38 8.12 10.51
CA LYS A 106 4.70 9.39 10.25
C LYS A 106 4.76 9.67 8.76
N ILE A 107 3.63 9.99 8.16
CA ILE A 107 3.50 10.21 6.72
C ILE A 107 2.80 11.53 6.44
N SER A 108 3.27 12.28 5.42
CA SER A 108 2.57 13.46 4.93
C SER A 108 1.83 13.15 3.64
N ARG A 109 0.71 13.82 3.41
CA ARG A 109 -0.18 13.54 2.27
C ARG A 109 0.36 14.01 0.92
N ASN A 110 1.18 15.07 0.88
CA ASN A 110 1.68 15.70 -0.34
C ASN A 110 3.10 16.21 -0.11
N SER A 111 4.12 15.37 -0.28
CA SER A 111 5.51 15.76 0.02
C SER A 111 6.29 16.26 -1.17
N TYR A 112 5.87 16.00 -2.40
CA TYR A 112 6.66 16.32 -3.59
C TYR A 112 6.22 17.62 -4.30
N GLY A 113 5.36 18.44 -3.65
CA GLY A 113 5.01 19.80 -4.08
C GLY A 113 4.14 19.87 -5.35
N ARG A 114 3.62 21.08 -5.63
CA ARG A 114 2.72 21.34 -6.78
C ARG A 114 3.37 21.24 -8.17
N GLN A 115 4.71 21.21 -8.26
CA GLN A 115 5.41 21.17 -9.55
C GLN A 115 5.77 19.77 -10.04
N LEU A 116 5.69 18.74 -9.17
CA LEU A 116 5.98 17.34 -9.51
C LEU A 116 4.77 16.48 -9.18
N ASP A 117 3.66 16.70 -9.90
CA ASP A 117 2.44 15.91 -9.67
C ASP A 117 2.63 14.43 -10.00
N SER A 118 3.54 14.10 -10.93
CA SER A 118 3.85 12.71 -11.32
C SER A 118 5.24 12.63 -11.96
N PHE A 119 6.01 11.61 -11.60
CA PHE A 119 7.31 11.32 -12.21
C PHE A 119 7.64 9.83 -12.10
N GLU A 120 8.54 9.37 -12.94
CA GLU A 120 9.08 8.02 -12.91
C GLU A 120 10.59 8.07 -12.69
N VAL A 121 11.12 7.15 -11.88
CA VAL A 121 12.53 7.09 -11.57
C VAL A 121 12.98 5.65 -11.30
N PRO A 122 14.15 5.23 -11.80
CA PRO A 122 14.74 3.96 -11.41
C PRO A 122 15.07 3.96 -9.92
N LEU A 123 14.58 2.96 -9.20
CA LEU A 123 14.86 2.75 -7.78
C LEU A 123 15.65 1.46 -7.58
N GLU A 124 16.75 1.56 -6.83
CA GLU A 124 17.40 0.41 -6.22
C GLU A 124 16.67 0.10 -4.91
N THR A 125 16.15 -1.10 -4.79
CA THR A 125 15.42 -1.53 -3.59
C THR A 125 16.07 -2.78 -2.99
N SER A 126 15.78 -3.08 -1.74
CA SER A 126 16.21 -4.34 -1.11
C SER A 126 15.59 -5.58 -1.77
N LEU A 127 14.56 -5.40 -2.59
CA LEU A 127 13.85 -6.48 -3.31
C LEU A 127 14.29 -6.61 -4.77
N GLY A 128 15.12 -5.68 -5.27
CA GLY A 128 15.57 -5.61 -6.67
C GLY A 128 15.32 -4.24 -7.29
N LYS A 129 15.68 -4.09 -8.55
CA LYS A 129 15.47 -2.84 -9.30
C LYS A 129 14.01 -2.73 -9.77
N ILE A 130 13.46 -1.53 -9.65
CA ILE A 130 12.09 -1.23 -10.08
C ILE A 130 12.04 0.19 -10.68
N ASN A 131 11.13 0.43 -11.61
CA ASN A 131 10.78 1.79 -12.00
C ASN A 131 9.72 2.33 -11.04
N GLY A 132 10.09 3.25 -10.16
CA GLY A 132 9.16 3.86 -9.21
C GLY A 132 8.27 4.89 -9.91
N VAL A 133 6.97 4.63 -9.97
CA VAL A 133 5.96 5.53 -10.53
C VAL A 133 5.31 6.31 -9.38
N PHE A 134 5.62 7.60 -9.30
CA PHE A 134 5.11 8.51 -8.27
C PHE A 134 4.00 9.37 -8.85
N ILE A 135 2.82 9.37 -8.23
CA ILE A 135 1.66 10.17 -8.63
C ILE A 135 1.12 10.88 -7.39
N ARG A 136 1.35 12.19 -7.28
CA ARG A 136 0.98 12.98 -6.09
C ARG A 136 1.34 12.27 -4.78
N ALA A 137 2.57 11.74 -4.74
CA ALA A 137 2.99 10.78 -3.75
C ALA A 137 3.05 11.37 -2.32
N PRO A 138 2.69 10.60 -1.30
CA PRO A 138 2.93 10.94 0.09
C PRO A 138 4.42 10.86 0.41
N GLY A 139 4.85 11.53 1.49
CA GLY A 139 6.21 11.41 2.01
C GLY A 139 6.23 10.69 3.33
N ILE A 140 7.10 9.69 3.46
CA ILE A 140 7.40 9.06 4.75
C ILE A 140 8.40 9.96 5.47
N LEU A 141 7.98 10.59 6.57
CA LEU A 141 8.76 11.61 7.29
C LEU A 141 9.63 11.00 8.39
N GLU A 142 9.04 10.08 9.15
CA GLU A 142 9.68 9.42 10.28
C GLU A 142 9.29 7.95 10.31
N ILE A 143 10.21 7.11 10.78
CA ILE A 143 9.96 5.68 10.97
C ILE A 143 10.48 5.23 12.34
N GLY A 144 9.75 4.31 12.97
CA GLY A 144 10.17 3.69 14.22
C GLY A 144 11.29 2.65 14.04
N PRO A 145 11.92 2.22 15.14
CA PRO A 145 13.12 1.37 15.10
C PRO A 145 12.88 -0.04 14.52
N GLU A 146 11.65 -0.52 14.55
CA GLU A 146 11.29 -1.85 14.00
C GLU A 146 10.86 -1.81 12.52
N VAL A 147 10.84 -0.60 11.93
CA VAL A 147 10.46 -0.41 10.53
C VAL A 147 11.69 -0.56 9.64
N LYS A 148 11.62 -1.47 8.68
CA LYS A 148 12.66 -1.70 7.68
C LYS A 148 12.43 -0.84 6.45
N VAL A 149 13.46 -0.14 5.99
CA VAL A 149 13.43 0.58 4.72
C VAL A 149 13.69 -0.43 3.59
N LEU A 150 12.78 -0.50 2.63
CA LEU A 150 12.88 -1.34 1.45
C LEU A 150 13.41 -0.56 0.23
N ALA A 151 13.13 0.73 0.14
CA ALA A 151 13.62 1.63 -0.89
C ALA A 151 13.71 3.06 -0.39
N GLU A 152 14.68 3.80 -0.92
CA GLU A 152 14.86 5.23 -0.67
C GLU A 152 14.90 6.01 -1.99
N TYR A 153 14.45 7.25 -1.94
CA TYR A 153 14.59 8.22 -3.02
C TYR A 153 15.06 9.55 -2.43
N THR A 154 16.18 10.08 -2.95
CA THR A 154 16.82 11.32 -2.46
C THR A 154 17.07 11.34 -0.94
N GLY A 155 17.41 10.16 -0.36
CA GLY A 155 17.69 10.01 1.07
C GLY A 155 16.47 9.90 1.96
N ASN A 156 15.26 9.82 1.39
CA ASN A 156 14.02 9.62 2.15
C ASN A 156 13.44 8.23 1.87
N PRO A 157 12.89 7.54 2.89
CA PRO A 157 12.18 6.29 2.69
C PRO A 157 10.98 6.47 1.74
N VAL A 158 10.87 5.59 0.75
CA VAL A 158 9.72 5.55 -0.18
C VAL A 158 9.03 4.20 -0.21
N ALA A 159 9.64 3.17 0.40
CA ALA A 159 9.00 1.89 0.69
C ALA A 159 9.53 1.35 2.01
N VAL A 160 8.61 0.90 2.85
CA VAL A 160 8.91 0.40 4.21
C VAL A 160 8.12 -0.86 4.52
N GLN A 161 8.62 -1.63 5.50
CA GLN A 161 7.97 -2.82 6.02
C GLN A 161 8.10 -2.89 7.54
N GLN A 162 7.02 -3.26 8.23
CA GLN A 162 7.02 -3.66 9.63
C GLN A 162 6.26 -4.97 9.79
N GLY A 163 6.96 -6.02 10.21
CA GLY A 163 6.36 -7.36 10.27
C GLY A 163 5.81 -7.79 8.90
N LYS A 164 4.50 -8.02 8.83
CA LYS A 164 3.78 -8.41 7.61
C LYS A 164 3.04 -7.26 6.92
N PHE A 165 3.33 -6.02 7.30
CA PHE A 165 2.74 -4.83 6.73
C PHE A 165 3.76 -4.07 5.89
N MET A 166 3.38 -3.71 4.66
CA MET A 166 4.21 -2.99 3.71
C MET A 166 3.53 -1.71 3.26
N ALA A 167 4.30 -0.65 3.08
CA ALA A 167 3.83 0.61 2.53
C ALA A 167 4.79 1.12 1.46
N THR A 168 4.25 1.62 0.34
CA THR A 168 5.00 2.30 -0.72
C THR A 168 4.40 3.67 -1.01
N ALA A 169 5.25 4.69 -1.13
CA ALA A 169 4.83 6.02 -1.55
C ALA A 169 4.54 6.07 -3.06
N PHE A 170 5.10 5.16 -3.83
CA PHE A 170 4.92 5.00 -5.28
C PHE A 170 3.96 3.86 -5.61
N HIS A 171 3.68 3.69 -6.89
CA HIS A 171 2.77 2.70 -7.47
C HIS A 171 3.55 1.50 -8.06
N PRO A 172 3.84 0.44 -7.28
CA PRO A 172 4.56 -0.73 -7.79
C PRO A 172 3.76 -1.50 -8.85
N GLU A 173 2.44 -1.40 -8.84
CA GLU A 173 1.54 -2.00 -9.82
C GLU A 173 1.69 -1.40 -11.23
N LEU A 174 2.24 -0.19 -11.34
CA LEU A 174 2.48 0.50 -12.61
C LEU A 174 3.92 0.36 -13.11
N SER A 175 4.79 -0.27 -12.33
CA SER A 175 6.24 -0.34 -12.61
C SER A 175 6.64 -1.35 -13.68
N GLY A 176 5.72 -2.22 -14.12
CA GLY A 176 6.02 -3.37 -14.96
C GLY A 176 6.78 -4.50 -14.23
N SER A 177 6.85 -4.46 -12.88
CA SER A 177 7.55 -5.43 -12.05
C SER A 177 6.64 -6.00 -10.97
N THR A 178 6.79 -7.29 -10.68
CA THR A 178 6.01 -7.99 -9.65
C THR A 178 6.73 -8.12 -8.31
N VAL A 179 7.95 -7.58 -8.16
CA VAL A 179 8.82 -7.87 -7.00
C VAL A 179 8.19 -7.49 -5.65
N PHE A 180 7.43 -6.40 -5.56
CA PHE A 180 6.75 -5.99 -4.33
C PHE A 180 5.56 -6.91 -4.02
N HIS A 181 4.80 -7.32 -5.03
CA HIS A 181 3.69 -8.27 -4.90
C HIS A 181 4.20 -9.67 -4.56
N GLU A 182 5.29 -10.12 -5.18
CA GLU A 182 5.94 -11.38 -4.83
C GLU A 182 6.44 -11.39 -3.37
N HIS A 183 7.05 -10.29 -2.92
CA HIS A 183 7.50 -10.16 -1.54
C HIS A 183 6.31 -10.18 -0.57
N PHE A 184 5.26 -9.42 -0.86
CA PHE A 184 4.02 -9.43 -0.08
C PHE A 184 3.41 -10.83 0.06
N LEU A 185 3.40 -11.62 -1.01
CA LEU A 185 2.89 -13.00 -0.97
C LEU A 185 3.72 -13.92 -0.07
N LYS A 186 5.03 -13.67 0.07
CA LYS A 186 5.97 -14.46 0.87
C LYS A 186 5.96 -14.12 2.37
N LEU A 187 5.37 -12.98 2.78
CA LEU A 187 5.23 -12.59 4.19
C LEU A 187 4.24 -13.50 4.91
#